data_18e51ede1693391166d64bcd2f185322
#
_entry.id   18e51ede1693391166d64bcd2f185322
#
_cell.length_a   1.000
_cell.length_b   1.000
_cell.length_c   1.000
_cell.angle_alpha   90.00
_cell.angle_beta   90.00
_cell.angle_gamma   90.00
#
_symmetry.space_group_name_H-M   'P 1'
#
loop_
_entity.id
_entity.type
_entity.pdbx_description
1 polymer ?
#
loop_
_entity_poly.entity_id
_entity_poly.type
_entity_poly.pdbx_seq_one_letter_code
_entity_poly.pdbx_strand_id
1 'polypeptide(L)'
;MKKSIALISLGCAKNLVNSEQMLYLLDEAGYALSPDPEGCDAVIINTCGFIDAAKSEAIDTILQMAELKAAGKLGKIIVTGCLPERYRDDIRTELPEIDAILGVGSFADIVSALDEAFAGNSVEYFGDKNAPVDELPRVVSTGPAWAYLKIAEGCDNFCAFCAIPYIRGRYRSRSMTNILEEARSLAEHGVKELIVIAQDITKYGTDLYGKRSLAELCSKLSEIDGIEWIRLHYTYPDQFDDELIDEIASNDKIVKYLDIPIQHINDGILRAMNRHGTSDDIRRLFKDLRQRIPGLVLRTSIIAGLPGEGEAEFEELCEFLREAKIERAGVFPFSPEEGTRAAKMEHVDFETAQRRAELIMQLQSEIMEEFCRSQVGKTLRVLCEGYDEEQKMFFGRSYADSPDIDGLVFFDGAGCEGNIVDVKITAITDECFLVGEEV
;
A
#
# COMPACT_ATOMS: atom_id res chain seq x y z
N MET A 1 3.77 -19.86 32.07
CA MET A 1 3.59 -20.05 30.61
C MET A 1 3.84 -18.70 29.97
N LYS A 2 4.42 -18.68 28.77
CA LYS A 2 4.52 -17.44 27.98
C LYS A 2 3.09 -16.98 27.66
N LYS A 3 2.81 -15.68 27.75
CA LYS A 3 1.53 -15.14 27.34
C LYS A 3 1.43 -15.16 25.81
N SER A 4 0.27 -15.49 25.29
CA SER A 4 -0.02 -15.59 23.85
C SER A 4 -0.65 -14.30 23.32
N ILE A 5 -0.12 -13.81 22.21
CA ILE A 5 -0.56 -12.55 21.57
C ILE A 5 -0.92 -12.84 20.11
N ALA A 6 -2.10 -12.40 19.69
CA ALA A 6 -2.44 -12.31 18.27
C ALA A 6 -2.30 -10.86 17.78
N LEU A 7 -1.97 -10.69 16.49
CA LEU A 7 -1.93 -9.38 15.86
C LEU A 7 -2.74 -9.40 14.57
N ILE A 8 -3.72 -8.48 14.49
CA ILE A 8 -4.54 -8.25 13.30
C ILE A 8 -4.05 -6.96 12.65
N SER A 9 -3.58 -7.04 11.40
CA SER A 9 -3.10 -5.90 10.64
C SER A 9 -4.13 -5.50 9.60
N LEU A 10 -4.73 -4.33 9.76
CA LEU A 10 -5.70 -3.76 8.84
C LEU A 10 -5.09 -2.62 8.03
N GLY A 11 -5.65 -2.37 6.84
CA GLY A 11 -5.32 -1.22 6.02
C GLY A 11 -4.15 -1.45 5.06
N CYS A 12 -3.19 -0.53 5.02
CA CYS A 12 -2.22 -0.45 3.91
C CYS A 12 -0.85 -1.09 4.25
N ALA A 13 -0.01 -1.26 3.21
CA ALA A 13 1.36 -1.76 3.33
C ALA A 13 2.23 -1.05 4.40
N LYS A 14 2.00 0.26 4.63
CA LYS A 14 2.72 0.99 5.70
C LYS A 14 2.31 0.54 7.10
N ASN A 15 1.02 0.21 7.28
CA ASN A 15 0.54 -0.40 8.52
C ASN A 15 1.12 -1.81 8.71
N LEU A 16 1.17 -2.61 7.65
CA LEU A 16 1.72 -3.95 7.69
C LEU A 16 3.19 -3.94 8.15
N VAL A 17 4.03 -3.05 7.60
CA VAL A 17 5.42 -2.91 8.05
C VAL A 17 5.49 -2.53 9.55
N ASN A 18 4.61 -1.65 10.04
CA ASN A 18 4.56 -1.37 11.49
C ASN A 18 4.10 -2.58 12.31
N SER A 19 3.15 -3.38 11.80
CA SER A 19 2.72 -4.64 12.44
C SER A 19 3.87 -5.64 12.54
N GLU A 20 4.64 -5.80 11.49
CA GLU A 20 5.82 -6.68 11.45
C GLU A 20 6.91 -6.24 12.43
N GLN A 21 7.11 -4.92 12.59
CA GLN A 21 8.00 -4.36 13.61
C GLN A 21 7.49 -4.64 15.03
N MET A 22 6.18 -4.52 15.27
CA MET A 22 5.56 -4.88 16.55
C MET A 22 5.71 -6.38 16.84
N LEU A 23 5.51 -7.25 15.85
CA LEU A 23 5.72 -8.70 16.00
C LEU A 23 7.17 -9.02 16.44
N TYR A 24 8.15 -8.34 15.87
CA TYR A 24 9.54 -8.49 16.29
C TYR A 24 9.75 -8.09 17.76
N LEU A 25 9.23 -6.93 18.18
CA LEU A 25 9.34 -6.47 19.57
C LEU A 25 8.68 -7.43 20.56
N LEU A 26 7.55 -8.03 20.19
CA LEU A 26 6.82 -9.00 21.00
C LEU A 26 7.59 -10.31 21.16
N ASP A 27 8.18 -10.81 20.07
CA ASP A 27 9.00 -12.03 20.10
C ASP A 27 10.25 -11.84 20.97
N GLU A 28 10.97 -10.72 20.82
CA GLU A 28 12.12 -10.35 21.64
C GLU A 28 11.73 -10.21 23.14
N ALA A 29 10.54 -9.69 23.43
CA ALA A 29 10.01 -9.63 24.80
C ALA A 29 9.57 -10.99 25.36
N GLY A 30 9.60 -12.02 24.50
CA GLY A 30 9.33 -13.40 24.90
C GLY A 30 7.85 -13.79 24.90
N TYR A 31 6.97 -13.03 24.29
CA TYR A 31 5.59 -13.42 24.06
C TYR A 31 5.49 -14.59 23.06
N ALA A 32 4.42 -15.36 23.11
CA ALA A 32 4.11 -16.40 22.10
C ALA A 32 3.18 -15.79 21.07
N LEU A 33 3.59 -15.73 19.80
CA LEU A 33 2.77 -15.21 18.72
C LEU A 33 1.78 -16.27 18.22
N SER A 34 0.52 -15.89 18.00
CA SER A 34 -0.55 -16.73 17.49
C SER A 34 -1.21 -16.10 16.27
N PRO A 35 -1.53 -16.87 15.23
CA PRO A 35 -2.32 -16.38 14.10
C PRO A 35 -3.83 -16.23 14.45
N ASP A 36 -4.31 -16.93 15.48
CA ASP A 36 -5.71 -16.94 15.89
C ASP A 36 -5.86 -16.16 17.23
N PRO A 37 -6.71 -15.15 17.30
CA PRO A 37 -6.98 -14.41 18.52
C PRO A 37 -7.78 -15.19 19.57
N GLU A 38 -8.54 -16.23 19.15
CA GLU A 38 -9.34 -17.04 20.10
C GLU A 38 -8.42 -17.85 21.02
N GLY A 39 -8.56 -17.67 22.31
CA GLY A 39 -7.74 -18.31 23.34
C GLY A 39 -6.45 -17.55 23.68
N CYS A 40 -6.19 -16.41 23.06
CA CYS A 40 -5.03 -15.60 23.37
C CYS A 40 -5.19 -14.75 24.65
N ASP A 41 -4.06 -14.47 25.30
CA ASP A 41 -4.02 -13.54 26.44
C ASP A 41 -4.28 -12.09 26.00
N ALA A 42 -3.88 -11.71 24.77
CA ALA A 42 -4.23 -10.43 24.19
C ALA A 42 -4.30 -10.48 22.65
N VAL A 43 -5.03 -9.53 22.06
CA VAL A 43 -4.99 -9.19 20.64
C VAL A 43 -4.55 -7.74 20.45
N ILE A 44 -3.70 -7.52 19.45
CA ILE A 44 -3.32 -6.19 18.97
C ILE A 44 -4.01 -5.99 17.62
N ILE A 45 -4.72 -4.87 17.46
CA ILE A 45 -5.40 -4.51 16.22
C ILE A 45 -4.74 -3.24 15.68
N ASN A 46 -3.94 -3.38 14.61
CA ASN A 46 -3.35 -2.24 13.92
C ASN A 46 -4.32 -1.76 12.84
N THR A 47 -4.89 -0.58 13.05
CA THR A 47 -6.08 -0.10 12.36
C THR A 47 -5.80 0.95 11.29
N CYS A 48 -6.65 1.00 10.27
CA CYS A 48 -6.72 2.09 9.31
C CYS A 48 -7.78 3.12 9.73
N GLY A 49 -7.50 4.40 9.53
CA GLY A 49 -8.42 5.51 9.81
C GLY A 49 -8.51 6.49 8.64
N PHE A 50 -8.20 6.03 7.41
CA PHE A 50 -8.05 6.92 6.25
C PHE A 50 -9.38 7.19 5.54
N ILE A 51 -10.18 6.17 5.25
CA ILE A 51 -11.48 6.27 4.57
C ILE A 51 -12.57 5.58 5.39
N ASP A 52 -13.83 5.96 5.16
CA ASP A 52 -14.96 5.44 5.93
C ASP A 52 -15.06 3.91 5.93
N ALA A 53 -14.89 3.27 4.77
CA ALA A 53 -14.92 1.81 4.69
C ALA A 53 -13.86 1.14 5.58
N ALA A 54 -12.63 1.67 5.60
CA ALA A 54 -11.56 1.14 6.44
C ALA A 54 -11.76 1.45 7.95
N LYS A 55 -12.45 2.55 8.26
CA LYS A 55 -12.88 2.86 9.64
C LYS A 55 -13.94 1.86 10.11
N SER A 56 -14.93 1.56 9.28
CA SER A 56 -15.96 0.56 9.58
C SER A 56 -15.35 -0.81 9.81
N GLU A 57 -14.48 -1.27 8.91
CA GLU A 57 -13.75 -2.53 9.07
C GLU A 57 -12.99 -2.60 10.40
N ALA A 58 -12.30 -1.53 10.76
CA ALA A 58 -11.55 -1.48 12.01
C ALA A 58 -12.46 -1.54 13.24
N ILE A 59 -13.58 -0.81 13.23
CA ILE A 59 -14.57 -0.82 14.32
C ILE A 59 -15.23 -2.20 14.43
N ASP A 60 -15.66 -2.79 13.33
CA ASP A 60 -16.27 -4.12 13.31
C ASP A 60 -15.30 -5.18 13.84
N THR A 61 -14.01 -5.10 13.49
CA THR A 61 -12.98 -6.01 14.01
C THR A 61 -12.82 -5.83 15.53
N ILE A 62 -12.78 -4.58 16.03
CA ILE A 62 -12.69 -4.32 17.47
C ILE A 62 -13.89 -4.89 18.22
N LEU A 63 -15.12 -4.71 17.69
CA LEU A 63 -16.35 -5.24 18.28
C LEU A 63 -16.37 -6.77 18.30
N GLN A 64 -15.91 -7.43 17.23
CA GLN A 64 -15.76 -8.91 17.21
C GLN A 64 -14.79 -9.39 18.30
N MET A 65 -13.66 -8.70 18.49
CA MET A 65 -12.73 -9.04 19.56
C MET A 65 -13.32 -8.75 20.96
N ALA A 66 -14.15 -7.72 21.08
CA ALA A 66 -14.88 -7.44 22.33
C ALA A 66 -15.88 -8.55 22.70
N GLU A 67 -16.55 -9.13 21.69
CA GLU A 67 -17.41 -10.30 21.90
C GLU A 67 -16.61 -11.52 22.41
N LEU A 68 -15.44 -11.82 21.81
CA LEU A 68 -14.57 -12.88 22.28
C LEU A 68 -14.09 -12.63 23.73
N LYS A 69 -13.76 -11.40 24.05
CA LYS A 69 -13.35 -11.00 25.40
C LYS A 69 -14.51 -11.17 26.40
N ALA A 70 -15.71 -10.75 26.05
CA ALA A 70 -16.90 -10.93 26.88
C ALA A 70 -17.26 -12.41 27.10
N ALA A 71 -17.00 -13.26 26.11
CA ALA A 71 -17.15 -14.71 26.21
C ALA A 71 -16.03 -15.42 27.00
N GLY A 72 -15.03 -14.68 27.49
CA GLY A 72 -13.89 -15.23 28.22
C GLY A 72 -12.90 -16.02 27.34
N LYS A 73 -12.96 -15.83 26.03
CA LYS A 73 -12.10 -16.49 25.04
C LYS A 73 -10.90 -15.61 24.61
N LEU A 74 -10.86 -14.36 25.02
CA LEU A 74 -9.78 -13.41 24.78
C LEU A 74 -9.51 -12.63 26.05
N GLY A 75 -8.23 -12.33 26.35
CA GLY A 75 -7.86 -11.63 27.57
C GLY A 75 -7.95 -10.11 27.44
N LYS A 76 -7.13 -9.53 26.57
CA LYS A 76 -6.96 -8.08 26.42
C LYS A 76 -7.08 -7.63 24.98
N ILE A 77 -7.51 -6.38 24.76
CA ILE A 77 -7.62 -5.74 23.44
C ILE A 77 -6.75 -4.48 23.43
N ILE A 78 -5.79 -4.44 22.53
CA ILE A 78 -4.92 -3.29 22.29
C ILE A 78 -5.19 -2.77 20.90
N VAL A 79 -5.47 -1.48 20.76
CA VAL A 79 -5.73 -0.85 19.46
C VAL A 79 -4.64 0.16 19.15
N THR A 80 -4.09 0.08 17.93
CA THR A 80 -3.05 0.99 17.44
C THR A 80 -3.31 1.41 15.99
N GLY A 81 -2.49 2.32 15.47
CA GLY A 81 -2.50 2.72 14.06
C GLY A 81 -3.22 4.04 13.78
N CYS A 82 -3.76 4.15 12.56
CA CYS A 82 -4.30 5.41 12.06
C CYS A 82 -5.63 5.81 12.69
N LEU A 83 -6.47 4.85 13.05
CA LEU A 83 -7.79 5.13 13.63
C LEU A 83 -7.66 5.82 15.00
N PRO A 84 -6.92 5.28 15.97
CA PRO A 84 -6.76 5.95 17.26
C PRO A 84 -5.98 7.28 17.17
N GLU A 85 -5.04 7.42 16.23
CA GLU A 85 -4.37 8.70 16.00
C GLU A 85 -5.33 9.80 15.56
N ARG A 86 -6.38 9.44 14.82
CA ARG A 86 -7.35 10.39 14.27
C ARG A 86 -8.54 10.64 15.20
N TYR A 87 -9.01 9.60 15.92
CA TYR A 87 -10.26 9.58 16.68
C TYR A 87 -10.05 9.16 18.16
N ARG A 88 -8.98 9.65 18.77
CA ARG A 88 -8.56 9.27 20.13
C ARG A 88 -9.67 9.33 21.16
N ASP A 89 -10.34 10.49 21.24
CA ASP A 89 -11.35 10.73 22.27
C ASP A 89 -12.64 9.92 22.04
N ASP A 90 -13.01 9.74 20.76
CA ASP A 90 -14.18 8.94 20.36
C ASP A 90 -13.95 7.46 20.70
N ILE A 91 -12.79 6.91 20.33
CA ILE A 91 -12.44 5.51 20.62
C ILE A 91 -12.46 5.24 22.14
N ARG A 92 -11.88 6.12 22.92
CA ARG A 92 -11.88 5.98 24.37
C ARG A 92 -13.28 5.99 24.99
N THR A 93 -14.18 6.78 24.41
CA THR A 93 -15.53 6.97 24.94
C THR A 93 -16.49 5.89 24.47
N GLU A 94 -16.42 5.54 23.17
CA GLU A 94 -17.39 4.67 22.51
C GLU A 94 -17.01 3.17 22.56
N LEU A 95 -15.71 2.86 22.81
CA LEU A 95 -15.18 1.50 22.83
C LEU A 95 -14.47 1.20 24.16
N PRO A 96 -15.20 1.16 25.28
CA PRO A 96 -14.62 0.98 26.62
C PRO A 96 -14.03 -0.41 26.85
N GLU A 97 -14.24 -1.37 25.95
CA GLU A 97 -13.66 -2.73 26.00
C GLU A 97 -12.16 -2.75 25.72
N ILE A 98 -11.61 -1.68 25.14
CA ILE A 98 -10.20 -1.57 24.79
C ILE A 98 -9.38 -1.34 26.07
N ASP A 99 -8.32 -2.15 26.26
CA ASP A 99 -7.44 -2.08 27.42
C ASP A 99 -6.28 -1.10 27.24
N ALA A 100 -5.77 -0.94 25.99
CA ALA A 100 -4.72 0.03 25.69
C ALA A 100 -4.88 0.62 24.28
N ILE A 101 -4.52 1.90 24.13
CA ILE A 101 -4.63 2.64 22.87
C ILE A 101 -3.27 3.26 22.53
N LEU A 102 -2.79 3.05 21.30
CA LEU A 102 -1.53 3.63 20.83
C LEU A 102 -1.74 4.40 19.50
N GLY A 103 -1.22 5.61 19.42
CA GLY A 103 -1.12 6.36 18.18
C GLY A 103 0.02 5.87 17.28
N VAL A 104 0.09 6.40 16.04
CA VAL A 104 1.13 6.03 15.07
C VAL A 104 2.55 6.37 15.49
N GLY A 105 2.72 7.36 16.37
CA GLY A 105 4.03 7.75 16.93
C GLY A 105 4.47 6.92 18.15
N SER A 106 3.71 5.90 18.53
CA SER A 106 3.98 5.08 19.73
C SER A 106 3.86 3.57 19.49
N PHE A 107 3.82 3.10 18.25
CA PHE A 107 3.72 1.65 18.01
C PHE A 107 4.90 0.87 18.60
N ALA A 108 6.08 1.50 18.75
CA ALA A 108 7.25 0.91 19.40
C ALA A 108 7.06 0.68 20.90
N ASP A 109 6.11 1.36 21.54
CA ASP A 109 5.79 1.19 22.96
C ASP A 109 4.87 0.00 23.23
N ILE A 110 4.62 -0.85 22.24
CA ILE A 110 3.63 -1.95 22.29
C ILE A 110 3.86 -2.91 23.45
N VAL A 111 5.10 -3.23 23.79
CA VAL A 111 5.45 -4.13 24.90
C VAL A 111 5.04 -3.48 26.24
N SER A 112 5.38 -2.21 26.43
CA SER A 112 5.01 -1.46 27.64
C SER A 112 3.49 -1.34 27.80
N ALA A 113 2.77 -1.10 26.68
CA ALA A 113 1.31 -1.01 26.71
C ALA A 113 0.66 -2.36 27.09
N LEU A 114 1.19 -3.48 26.62
CA LEU A 114 0.74 -4.82 26.99
C LEU A 114 1.00 -5.12 28.47
N ASP A 115 2.18 -4.79 28.99
CA ASP A 115 2.54 -5.02 30.39
C ASP A 115 1.59 -4.25 31.33
N GLU A 116 1.28 -2.99 31.01
CA GLU A 116 0.31 -2.19 31.75
C GLU A 116 -1.11 -2.76 31.66
N ALA A 117 -1.55 -3.14 30.44
CA ALA A 117 -2.86 -3.76 30.25
C ALA A 117 -3.00 -5.07 31.03
N PHE A 118 -1.94 -5.88 31.11
CA PHE A 118 -1.91 -7.10 31.93
C PHE A 118 -1.87 -6.82 33.42
N ALA A 119 -1.31 -5.69 33.83
CA ALA A 119 -1.38 -5.22 35.23
C ALA A 119 -2.77 -4.69 35.63
N GLY A 120 -3.69 -4.57 34.64
CA GLY A 120 -5.05 -4.09 34.86
C GLY A 120 -5.20 -2.57 34.70
N ASN A 121 -4.18 -1.89 34.20
CA ASN A 121 -4.22 -0.47 33.93
C ASN A 121 -4.75 -0.23 32.48
N SER A 122 -5.59 0.79 32.31
CA SER A 122 -5.95 1.31 30.99
C SER A 122 -4.98 2.43 30.65
N VAL A 123 -4.27 2.31 29.51
CA VAL A 123 -3.21 3.24 29.12
C VAL A 123 -3.37 3.75 27.70
N GLU A 124 -2.85 4.94 27.49
CA GLU A 124 -2.81 5.59 26.18
C GLU A 124 -1.39 6.10 25.91
N TYR A 125 -0.84 5.74 24.75
CA TYR A 125 0.46 6.20 24.30
C TYR A 125 0.32 6.95 22.97
N PHE A 126 0.63 8.24 22.97
CA PHE A 126 0.60 9.11 21.79
C PHE A 126 1.90 9.92 21.73
N GLY A 127 2.89 9.34 21.06
CA GLY A 127 4.18 9.98 20.82
C GLY A 127 4.10 11.06 19.74
N ASP A 128 5.23 11.72 19.51
CA ASP A 128 5.33 12.70 18.44
C ASP A 128 5.38 12.00 17.07
N LYS A 129 4.30 12.09 16.31
CA LYS A 129 4.22 11.55 14.95
C LYS A 129 5.17 12.23 13.94
N ASN A 130 5.87 13.30 14.34
CA ASN A 130 6.91 13.95 13.54
C ASN A 130 8.32 13.60 14.01
N ALA A 131 8.47 12.75 15.02
CA ALA A 131 9.77 12.21 15.42
C ALA A 131 10.43 11.48 14.24
N PRO A 132 11.77 11.32 14.23
CA PRO A 132 12.44 10.46 13.26
C PRO A 132 11.79 9.08 13.18
N VAL A 133 11.84 8.46 12.01
CA VAL A 133 11.24 7.13 11.81
C VAL A 133 12.02 6.10 12.62
N ASP A 134 11.31 5.25 13.36
CA ASP A 134 11.93 4.16 14.12
C ASP A 134 12.56 3.12 13.18
N GLU A 135 13.83 2.86 13.41
CA GLU A 135 14.62 1.88 12.65
C GLU A 135 14.65 0.56 13.42
N LEU A 136 13.56 -0.20 13.32
CA LEU A 136 13.37 -1.47 14.02
C LEU A 136 13.45 -2.65 13.04
N PRO A 137 14.06 -3.79 13.47
CA PRO A 137 13.90 -5.05 12.77
C PRO A 137 12.42 -5.47 12.70
N ARG A 138 12.10 -6.44 11.86
CA ARG A 138 10.73 -6.93 11.72
C ARG A 138 10.65 -8.42 11.38
N VAL A 139 9.54 -9.04 11.72
CA VAL A 139 9.16 -10.37 11.27
C VAL A 139 8.34 -10.21 9.99
N VAL A 140 8.89 -10.65 8.86
CA VAL A 140 8.20 -10.55 7.57
C VAL A 140 7.00 -11.48 7.55
N SER A 141 5.84 -10.95 7.22
CA SER A 141 4.55 -11.67 7.16
C SER A 141 3.98 -11.80 5.76
N THR A 142 4.61 -11.18 4.77
CA THR A 142 4.26 -11.32 3.36
C THR A 142 4.71 -12.67 2.82
N GLY A 143 4.31 -13.00 1.58
CA GLY A 143 4.68 -14.24 0.91
C GLY A 143 6.19 -14.50 0.87
N PRO A 144 6.61 -15.70 0.52
CA PRO A 144 7.96 -16.22 0.82
C PRO A 144 9.08 -15.49 0.07
N ALA A 145 8.78 -14.71 -0.98
CA ALA A 145 9.80 -14.14 -1.84
C ALA A 145 9.65 -12.65 -2.10
N TRP A 146 8.72 -11.96 -1.44
CA TRP A 146 8.57 -10.53 -1.59
C TRP A 146 8.33 -9.83 -0.26
N ALA A 147 8.70 -8.56 -0.17
CA ALA A 147 8.47 -7.75 1.02
C ALA A 147 8.28 -6.28 0.67
N TYR A 148 7.48 -5.58 1.44
CA TYR A 148 7.44 -4.12 1.39
C TYR A 148 8.71 -3.54 2.01
N LEU A 149 9.29 -2.52 1.38
CA LEU A 149 10.41 -1.74 1.91
C LEU A 149 9.96 -0.30 2.10
N LYS A 150 9.64 0.06 3.34
CA LYS A 150 9.20 1.42 3.68
C LYS A 150 10.41 2.35 3.78
N ILE A 151 10.49 3.37 2.91
CA ILE A 151 11.62 4.29 2.81
C ILE A 151 11.39 5.65 3.47
N ALA A 152 10.13 6.00 3.75
CA ALA A 152 9.76 7.24 4.42
C ALA A 152 8.41 7.10 5.13
N GLU A 153 8.07 8.06 5.98
CA GLU A 153 6.80 8.17 6.70
C GLU A 153 6.26 9.59 6.61
N GLY A 154 4.91 9.74 6.60
CA GLY A 154 4.25 11.03 6.50
C GLY A 154 4.19 11.62 5.10
N CYS A 155 3.53 12.76 4.92
CA CYS A 155 3.35 13.38 3.61
C CYS A 155 3.18 14.89 3.71
N ASP A 156 3.84 15.64 2.82
CA ASP A 156 3.80 17.10 2.72
C ASP A 156 3.01 17.61 1.52
N ASN A 157 2.29 16.74 0.80
CA ASN A 157 1.52 17.16 -0.38
C ASN A 157 0.23 17.89 0.00
N PHE A 158 -0.35 17.63 1.18
CA PHE A 158 -1.56 18.28 1.67
C PHE A 158 -2.70 18.34 0.64
N CYS A 159 -2.89 17.26 -0.13
CA CYS A 159 -4.04 17.14 -1.02
C CYS A 159 -5.33 17.41 -0.25
N ALA A 160 -6.25 18.19 -0.82
CA ALA A 160 -7.42 18.72 -0.09
C ALA A 160 -8.35 17.63 0.45
N PHE A 161 -8.37 16.45 -0.16
CA PHE A 161 -9.17 15.29 0.23
C PHE A 161 -8.47 14.36 1.24
N CYS A 162 -7.18 14.57 1.53
CA CYS A 162 -6.35 13.58 2.21
C CYS A 162 -6.11 13.94 3.69
N ALA A 163 -6.40 13.00 4.59
CA ALA A 163 -6.16 13.14 6.02
C ALA A 163 -4.75 12.70 6.47
N ILE A 164 -3.94 12.11 5.59
CA ILE A 164 -2.63 11.53 5.94
C ILE A 164 -1.67 12.51 6.66
N PRO A 165 -1.49 13.77 6.23
CA PRO A 165 -0.61 14.69 6.94
C PRO A 165 -1.02 14.92 8.41
N TYR A 166 -2.31 14.82 8.69
CA TYR A 166 -2.86 15.00 10.04
C TYR A 166 -2.74 13.73 10.90
N ILE A 167 -2.68 12.56 10.27
CA ILE A 167 -2.56 11.25 10.93
C ILE A 167 -1.09 10.88 11.11
N ARG A 168 -0.30 10.87 10.01
CA ARG A 168 1.07 10.35 9.99
C ARG A 168 2.16 11.44 10.02
N GLY A 169 1.74 12.71 10.13
CA GLY A 169 2.64 13.84 10.25
C GLY A 169 3.34 14.23 8.95
N ARG A 170 4.40 15.03 9.11
CA ARG A 170 5.22 15.57 8.03
C ARG A 170 6.06 14.47 7.38
N TYR A 171 6.50 14.71 6.16
CA TYR A 171 7.36 13.78 5.43
C TYR A 171 8.72 13.61 6.11
N ARG A 172 9.13 12.38 6.34
CA ARG A 172 10.40 12.01 6.97
C ARG A 172 11.00 10.80 6.26
N SER A 173 12.14 11.00 5.60
CA SER A 173 12.92 9.92 4.98
C SER A 173 13.65 9.09 6.03
N ARG A 174 13.73 7.79 5.80
CA ARG A 174 14.68 6.92 6.50
C ARG A 174 16.09 7.10 5.91
N SER A 175 17.10 6.81 6.69
CA SER A 175 18.48 6.88 6.18
C SER A 175 18.71 5.80 5.11
N MET A 176 19.45 6.16 4.04
CA MET A 176 19.79 5.21 2.97
C MET A 176 20.55 4.00 3.52
N THR A 177 21.43 4.21 4.49
CA THR A 177 22.18 3.13 5.14
C THR A 177 21.24 2.10 5.77
N ASN A 178 20.29 2.54 6.59
CA ASN A 178 19.36 1.64 7.29
C ASN A 178 18.43 0.91 6.31
N ILE A 179 17.99 1.61 5.25
CA ILE A 179 17.17 0.97 4.19
C ILE A 179 17.96 -0.13 3.49
N LEU A 180 19.23 0.11 3.16
CA LEU A 180 20.08 -0.89 2.52
C LEU A 180 20.45 -2.04 3.45
N GLU A 181 20.60 -1.80 4.75
CA GLU A 181 20.81 -2.85 5.75
C GLU A 181 19.57 -3.75 5.87
N GLU A 182 18.37 -3.17 5.95
CA GLU A 182 17.12 -3.91 5.94
C GLU A 182 16.96 -4.72 4.64
N ALA A 183 17.21 -4.12 3.48
CA ALA A 183 17.09 -4.79 2.19
C ALA A 183 18.04 -5.99 2.06
N ARG A 184 19.28 -5.89 2.58
CA ARG A 184 20.21 -7.03 2.63
C ARG A 184 19.70 -8.14 3.55
N SER A 185 19.21 -7.78 4.74
CA SER A 185 18.60 -8.75 5.65
C SER A 185 17.42 -9.47 5.01
N LEU A 186 16.55 -8.75 4.30
CA LEU A 186 15.43 -9.35 3.56
C LEU A 186 15.91 -10.34 2.49
N ALA A 187 16.95 -9.96 1.71
CA ALA A 187 17.56 -10.82 0.69
C ALA A 187 18.16 -12.09 1.29
N GLU A 188 18.86 -11.99 2.43
CA GLU A 188 19.42 -13.13 3.17
C GLU A 188 18.34 -14.11 3.65
N HIS A 189 17.11 -13.61 3.89
CA HIS A 189 15.94 -14.41 4.26
C HIS A 189 15.13 -14.89 3.05
N GLY A 190 15.62 -14.72 1.83
CA GLY A 190 15.02 -15.26 0.61
C GLY A 190 14.09 -14.33 -0.15
N VAL A 191 13.94 -13.07 0.27
CA VAL A 191 13.17 -12.08 -0.47
C VAL A 191 13.86 -11.76 -1.79
N LYS A 192 13.12 -11.86 -2.90
CA LYS A 192 13.57 -11.57 -4.26
C LYS A 192 12.96 -10.29 -4.82
N GLU A 193 11.76 -9.92 -4.40
CA GLU A 193 11.10 -8.69 -4.80
C GLU A 193 10.99 -7.71 -3.61
N LEU A 194 11.57 -6.52 -3.79
CA LEU A 194 11.35 -5.39 -2.87
C LEU A 194 10.29 -4.47 -3.46
N ILE A 195 9.23 -4.23 -2.70
CA ILE A 195 8.20 -3.24 -3.05
C ILE A 195 8.45 -1.99 -2.23
N VAL A 196 9.03 -0.98 -2.89
CA VAL A 196 9.41 0.29 -2.26
C VAL A 196 8.17 1.14 -2.02
N ILE A 197 7.92 1.49 -0.77
CA ILE A 197 6.72 2.21 -0.33
C ILE A 197 7.04 3.41 0.57
N ALA A 198 6.20 4.44 0.45
CA ALA A 198 5.96 5.53 1.39
C ALA A 198 4.56 6.10 1.10
N GLN A 199 4.22 7.26 1.65
CA GLN A 199 3.06 8.01 1.19
C GLN A 199 3.34 8.73 -0.15
N ASP A 200 4.61 9.00 -0.42
CA ASP A 200 5.14 9.54 -1.67
C ASP A 200 6.63 9.18 -1.75
N ILE A 201 7.00 8.18 -2.55
CA ILE A 201 8.39 7.75 -2.65
C ILE A 201 9.26 8.72 -3.45
N THR A 202 8.65 9.52 -4.34
CA THR A 202 9.38 10.42 -5.24
C THR A 202 10.05 11.58 -4.52
N LYS A 203 9.62 11.88 -3.28
CA LYS A 203 10.25 12.89 -2.42
C LYS A 203 11.42 12.38 -1.59
N TYR A 204 11.73 11.09 -1.67
CA TYR A 204 12.77 10.50 -0.85
C TYR A 204 14.09 11.28 -0.88
N GLY A 205 14.60 11.58 0.31
CA GLY A 205 15.86 12.28 0.52
C GLY A 205 15.78 13.81 0.53
N THR A 206 14.66 14.41 0.12
CA THR A 206 14.56 15.89 0.05
C THR A 206 14.71 16.56 1.41
N ASP A 207 14.18 15.96 2.47
CA ASP A 207 14.29 16.42 3.86
C ASP A 207 15.63 16.07 4.51
N LEU A 208 16.18 14.91 4.18
CA LEU A 208 17.36 14.36 4.84
C LEU A 208 18.67 14.74 4.11
N TYR A 209 18.67 14.78 2.76
CA TYR A 209 19.84 15.02 1.93
C TYR A 209 19.78 16.33 1.14
N GLY A 210 18.64 17.04 1.20
CA GLY A 210 18.43 18.30 0.45
C GLY A 210 18.28 18.10 -1.05
N LYS A 211 18.16 16.84 -1.54
CA LYS A 211 17.92 16.47 -2.94
C LYS A 211 17.01 15.25 -3.02
N ARG A 212 16.37 15.05 -4.17
CA ARG A 212 15.72 13.78 -4.47
C ARG A 212 16.77 12.70 -4.60
N SER A 213 16.58 11.57 -3.96
CA SER A 213 17.55 10.49 -3.87
C SER A 213 16.96 9.12 -4.17
N LEU A 214 15.77 9.06 -4.78
CA LEU A 214 15.12 7.79 -5.10
C LEU A 214 15.89 7.03 -6.17
N ALA A 215 16.37 7.68 -7.23
CA ALA A 215 17.20 7.06 -8.26
C ALA A 215 18.48 6.44 -7.66
N GLU A 216 19.20 7.22 -6.84
CA GLU A 216 20.40 6.73 -6.14
C GLU A 216 20.08 5.53 -5.22
N LEU A 217 18.95 5.57 -4.50
CA LEU A 217 18.51 4.45 -3.66
C LEU A 217 18.23 3.20 -4.50
N CYS A 218 17.49 3.33 -5.59
CA CYS A 218 17.14 2.22 -6.50
C CYS A 218 18.40 1.58 -7.09
N SER A 219 19.36 2.39 -7.54
CA SER A 219 20.64 1.91 -8.05
C SER A 219 21.36 1.04 -7.01
N LYS A 220 21.47 1.53 -5.75
CA LYS A 220 22.11 0.78 -4.67
C LYS A 220 21.33 -0.46 -4.21
N LEU A 221 20.01 -0.42 -4.23
CA LEU A 221 19.18 -1.61 -3.96
C LEU A 221 19.41 -2.70 -5.01
N SER A 222 19.62 -2.31 -6.27
CA SER A 222 19.88 -3.27 -7.35
C SER A 222 21.23 -3.96 -7.26
N GLU A 223 22.20 -3.40 -6.49
CA GLU A 223 23.49 -4.01 -6.22
C GLU A 223 23.41 -5.16 -5.19
N ILE A 224 22.30 -5.31 -4.49
CA ILE A 224 22.10 -6.34 -3.47
C ILE A 224 21.94 -7.70 -4.14
N ASP A 225 22.79 -8.65 -3.77
CA ASP A 225 22.68 -10.04 -4.19
C ASP A 225 21.38 -10.65 -3.65
N GLY A 226 20.70 -11.47 -4.47
CA GLY A 226 19.43 -12.10 -4.11
C GLY A 226 18.20 -11.26 -4.45
N ILE A 227 18.29 -9.94 -4.53
CA ILE A 227 17.19 -9.10 -5.03
C ILE A 227 17.16 -9.18 -6.56
N GLU A 228 16.03 -9.60 -7.10
CA GLU A 228 15.78 -9.73 -8.52
C GLU A 228 14.81 -8.67 -9.05
N TRP A 229 13.85 -8.22 -8.22
CA TRP A 229 12.85 -7.22 -8.58
C TRP A 229 12.77 -6.09 -7.56
N ILE A 230 12.65 -4.86 -8.06
CA ILE A 230 12.38 -3.64 -7.30
C ILE A 230 11.14 -3.01 -7.92
N ARG A 231 10.04 -2.95 -7.17
CA ARG A 231 8.78 -2.35 -7.59
C ARG A 231 8.56 -1.03 -6.87
N LEU A 232 8.15 0.01 -7.62
CA LEU A 232 7.95 1.36 -7.10
C LEU A 232 6.45 1.66 -6.97
N HIS A 233 6.00 1.88 -5.73
CA HIS A 233 4.62 2.23 -5.43
C HIS A 233 4.51 3.64 -4.84
N TYR A 234 3.34 4.28 -5.05
CA TYR A 234 3.02 5.58 -4.48
C TYR A 234 3.96 6.70 -4.95
N THR A 235 4.12 6.83 -6.25
CA THR A 235 4.81 7.97 -6.85
C THR A 235 3.87 9.18 -6.98
N TYR A 236 4.43 10.35 -7.27
CA TYR A 236 3.65 11.57 -7.48
C TYR A 236 4.01 12.20 -8.83
N PRO A 237 3.01 12.58 -9.68
CA PRO A 237 3.26 12.88 -11.09
C PRO A 237 4.18 14.07 -11.35
N ASP A 238 4.22 15.10 -10.48
CA ASP A 238 5.07 16.28 -10.65
C ASP A 238 6.51 16.12 -10.13
N GLN A 239 6.87 14.91 -9.67
CA GLN A 239 8.14 14.67 -9.00
C GLN A 239 9.13 13.82 -9.81
N PHE A 240 8.75 13.39 -11.02
CA PHE A 240 9.68 12.68 -11.91
C PHE A 240 10.71 13.63 -12.51
N ASP A 241 11.97 13.26 -12.42
CA ASP A 241 13.09 13.91 -13.09
C ASP A 241 13.79 12.92 -14.03
N ASP A 242 14.69 13.44 -14.87
CA ASP A 242 15.39 12.62 -15.86
C ASP A 242 16.23 11.52 -15.22
N GLU A 243 16.86 11.79 -14.06
CA GLU A 243 17.68 10.81 -13.34
C GLU A 243 16.86 9.59 -12.92
N LEU A 244 15.65 9.81 -12.36
CA LEU A 244 14.75 8.73 -11.97
C LEU A 244 14.23 7.95 -13.18
N ILE A 245 13.84 8.66 -14.25
CA ILE A 245 13.30 8.00 -15.45
C ILE A 245 14.40 7.15 -16.12
N ASP A 246 15.63 7.66 -16.22
CA ASP A 246 16.77 6.94 -16.79
C ASP A 246 17.15 5.71 -15.95
N GLU A 247 17.13 5.84 -14.61
CA GLU A 247 17.37 4.71 -13.71
C GLU A 247 16.29 3.62 -13.88
N ILE A 248 15.00 3.99 -13.93
CA ILE A 248 13.92 3.03 -14.17
C ILE A 248 14.05 2.38 -15.55
N ALA A 249 14.43 3.14 -16.58
CA ALA A 249 14.55 2.62 -17.92
C ALA A 249 15.72 1.63 -18.09
N SER A 250 16.87 1.94 -17.51
CA SER A 250 18.13 1.22 -17.71
C SER A 250 18.40 0.10 -16.71
N ASN A 251 17.80 0.13 -15.54
CA ASN A 251 18.02 -0.86 -14.49
C ASN A 251 17.06 -2.04 -14.66
N ASP A 252 17.59 -3.21 -15.01
CA ASP A 252 16.81 -4.43 -15.29
C ASP A 252 16.11 -5.00 -14.05
N LYS A 253 16.58 -4.70 -12.84
CA LYS A 253 15.91 -5.13 -11.61
C LYS A 253 14.70 -4.27 -11.24
N ILE A 254 14.61 -3.04 -11.75
CA ILE A 254 13.42 -2.23 -11.58
C ILE A 254 12.35 -2.71 -12.55
N VAL A 255 11.28 -3.30 -12.02
CA VAL A 255 10.16 -3.77 -12.84
C VAL A 255 9.50 -2.59 -13.55
N LYS A 256 9.15 -2.78 -14.82
CA LYS A 256 8.57 -1.72 -15.66
C LYS A 256 7.08 -1.54 -15.33
N TYR A 257 6.82 -1.20 -14.08
CA TYR A 257 5.51 -0.94 -13.50
C TYR A 257 5.61 0.30 -12.60
N LEU A 258 4.76 1.30 -12.84
CA LEU A 258 4.73 2.54 -12.05
C LEU A 258 3.32 2.84 -11.56
N ASP A 259 3.16 2.96 -10.25
CA ASP A 259 1.94 3.43 -9.62
C ASP A 259 2.00 4.96 -9.44
N ILE A 260 1.23 5.67 -10.27
CA ILE A 260 1.19 7.15 -10.34
C ILE A 260 -0.26 7.61 -10.10
N PRO A 261 -0.70 7.80 -8.86
CA PRO A 261 -2.05 8.26 -8.55
C PRO A 261 -2.29 9.70 -9.04
N ILE A 262 -3.02 9.88 -10.13
CA ILE A 262 -3.36 11.22 -10.65
C ILE A 262 -4.58 11.82 -9.96
N GLN A 263 -5.50 10.99 -9.51
CA GLN A 263 -6.78 11.28 -8.87
C GLN A 263 -7.82 11.87 -9.82
N HIS A 264 -7.46 12.83 -10.65
CA HIS A 264 -8.26 13.45 -11.71
C HIS A 264 -7.36 14.05 -12.80
N ILE A 265 -7.94 14.48 -13.93
CA ILE A 265 -7.20 15.10 -15.04
C ILE A 265 -7.55 16.59 -15.25
N ASN A 266 -8.73 17.04 -14.83
CA ASN A 266 -9.17 18.42 -15.05
C ASN A 266 -8.38 19.41 -14.19
N ASP A 267 -7.86 20.47 -14.81
CA ASP A 267 -7.01 21.50 -14.17
C ASP A 267 -7.71 22.23 -13.02
N GLY A 268 -9.01 22.47 -13.12
CA GLY A 268 -9.81 23.13 -12.09
C GLY A 268 -9.87 22.26 -10.82
N ILE A 269 -10.15 20.98 -11.00
CA ILE A 269 -10.23 20.00 -9.92
C ILE A 269 -8.85 19.74 -9.32
N LEU A 270 -7.81 19.55 -10.13
CA LEU A 270 -6.44 19.38 -9.64
C LEU A 270 -6.02 20.54 -8.73
N ARG A 271 -6.27 21.77 -9.17
CA ARG A 271 -5.99 22.99 -8.38
C ARG A 271 -6.81 23.04 -7.10
N ALA A 272 -8.13 22.75 -7.18
CA ALA A 272 -9.01 22.73 -6.00
C ALA A 272 -8.56 21.69 -4.98
N MET A 273 -8.08 20.54 -5.45
CA MET A 273 -7.57 19.43 -4.63
C MET A 273 -6.11 19.64 -4.17
N ASN A 274 -5.51 20.79 -4.40
CA ASN A 274 -4.12 21.08 -4.06
C ASN A 274 -3.15 20.06 -4.69
N ARG A 275 -3.44 19.64 -5.91
CA ARG A 275 -2.56 18.80 -6.72
C ARG A 275 -1.70 19.70 -7.60
N HIS A 276 -0.40 19.42 -7.61
CA HIS A 276 0.54 20.18 -8.45
C HIS A 276 0.56 19.61 -9.87
N GLY A 277 0.84 20.47 -10.84
CA GLY A 277 0.82 20.14 -12.26
C GLY A 277 -0.55 20.35 -12.91
N THR A 278 -0.57 20.26 -14.22
CA THR A 278 -1.73 20.45 -15.09
C THR A 278 -2.06 19.16 -15.84
N SER A 279 -3.22 19.12 -16.51
CA SER A 279 -3.59 18.06 -17.46
C SER A 279 -2.49 17.83 -18.50
N ASP A 280 -1.93 18.92 -19.05
CA ASP A 280 -0.87 18.83 -20.05
C ASP A 280 0.43 18.26 -19.46
N ASP A 281 0.76 18.56 -18.21
CA ASP A 281 1.94 17.99 -17.55
C ASP A 281 1.78 16.50 -17.33
N ILE A 282 0.61 16.03 -16.90
CA ILE A 282 0.31 14.60 -16.71
C ILE A 282 0.38 13.87 -18.06
N ARG A 283 -0.26 14.40 -19.11
CA ARG A 283 -0.24 13.82 -20.46
C ARG A 283 1.19 13.74 -21.01
N ARG A 284 1.99 14.79 -20.79
CA ARG A 284 3.38 14.84 -21.21
C ARG A 284 4.21 13.80 -20.47
N LEU A 285 4.05 13.72 -19.14
CA LEU A 285 4.74 12.73 -18.32
C LEU A 285 4.45 11.30 -18.82
N PHE A 286 3.19 10.94 -18.98
CA PHE A 286 2.82 9.58 -19.39
C PHE A 286 3.35 9.23 -20.78
N LYS A 287 3.31 10.19 -21.71
CA LYS A 287 3.89 10.03 -23.03
C LYS A 287 5.41 9.84 -22.96
N ASP A 288 6.12 10.64 -22.17
CA ASP A 288 7.57 10.56 -22.01
C ASP A 288 7.99 9.24 -21.36
N LEU A 289 7.31 8.84 -20.28
CA LEU A 289 7.54 7.55 -19.63
C LEU A 289 7.38 6.37 -20.60
N ARG A 290 6.30 6.33 -21.41
CA ARG A 290 6.10 5.26 -22.39
C ARG A 290 7.13 5.26 -23.51
N GLN A 291 7.67 6.43 -23.88
CA GLN A 291 8.71 6.53 -24.90
C GLN A 291 10.08 6.07 -24.38
N ARG A 292 10.39 6.39 -23.12
CA ARG A 292 11.70 6.11 -22.51
C ARG A 292 11.78 4.73 -21.85
N ILE A 293 10.65 4.16 -21.43
CA ILE A 293 10.58 2.88 -20.71
C ILE A 293 9.76 1.88 -21.53
N PRO A 294 10.40 1.08 -22.41
CA PRO A 294 9.70 0.05 -23.18
C PRO A 294 9.01 -0.98 -22.29
N GLY A 295 7.77 -1.33 -22.62
CA GLY A 295 7.01 -2.32 -21.86
C GLY A 295 6.42 -1.81 -20.54
N LEU A 296 6.49 -0.48 -20.29
CA LEU A 296 5.94 0.12 -19.09
C LEU A 296 4.45 -0.17 -18.92
N VAL A 297 4.09 -0.66 -17.76
CA VAL A 297 2.72 -0.76 -17.24
C VAL A 297 2.48 0.40 -16.28
N LEU A 298 1.46 1.17 -16.55
CA LEU A 298 1.02 2.28 -15.68
C LEU A 298 -0.14 1.83 -14.81
N ARG A 299 -0.05 2.17 -13.54
CA ARG A 299 -1.14 2.11 -12.58
C ARG A 299 -1.49 3.50 -12.09
N THR A 300 -2.77 3.74 -11.86
CA THR A 300 -3.24 5.00 -11.28
C THR A 300 -4.36 4.77 -10.27
N SER A 301 -4.63 5.79 -9.47
CA SER A 301 -5.85 5.89 -8.66
C SER A 301 -6.64 7.11 -9.10
N ILE A 302 -7.95 6.95 -9.22
CA ILE A 302 -8.92 7.96 -9.62
C ILE A 302 -9.95 8.14 -8.51
N ILE A 303 -10.36 9.38 -8.27
CA ILE A 303 -11.48 9.69 -7.38
C ILE A 303 -12.57 10.34 -8.23
N ALA A 304 -13.70 9.67 -8.36
CA ALA A 304 -14.88 10.18 -9.05
C ALA A 304 -15.76 11.01 -8.10
N GLY A 305 -16.30 12.11 -8.56
CA GLY A 305 -17.17 12.98 -7.77
C GLY A 305 -16.43 13.97 -6.86
N LEU A 306 -15.19 14.28 -7.15
CA LEU A 306 -14.43 15.30 -6.42
C LEU A 306 -15.15 16.67 -6.47
N PRO A 307 -14.97 17.54 -5.45
CA PRO A 307 -15.46 18.90 -5.48
C PRO A 307 -15.14 19.63 -6.78
N GLY A 308 -16.18 20.14 -7.44
CA GLY A 308 -16.07 20.82 -8.74
C GLY A 308 -16.23 19.91 -9.97
N GLU A 309 -16.41 18.60 -9.81
CA GLU A 309 -16.63 17.66 -10.92
C GLU A 309 -18.11 17.75 -11.40
N GLY A 310 -18.31 18.44 -12.52
CA GLY A 310 -19.54 18.39 -13.29
C GLY A 310 -19.49 17.28 -14.36
N GLU A 311 -20.44 17.31 -15.30
CA GLU A 311 -20.48 16.33 -16.38
C GLU A 311 -19.33 16.50 -17.38
N ALA A 312 -18.94 17.75 -17.67
CA ALA A 312 -17.84 18.05 -18.60
C ALA A 312 -16.48 17.57 -18.06
N GLU A 313 -16.22 17.74 -16.75
CA GLU A 313 -14.99 17.31 -16.09
C GLU A 313 -14.91 15.80 -16.00
N PHE A 314 -16.06 15.13 -15.76
CA PHE A 314 -16.16 13.67 -15.78
C PHE A 314 -15.89 13.11 -17.19
N GLU A 315 -16.46 13.73 -18.23
CA GLU A 315 -16.25 13.31 -19.62
C GLU A 315 -14.79 13.49 -20.06
N GLU A 316 -14.15 14.62 -19.68
CA GLU A 316 -12.71 14.86 -19.89
C GLU A 316 -11.85 13.76 -19.24
N LEU A 317 -12.21 13.31 -18.03
CA LEU A 317 -11.51 12.22 -17.36
C LEU A 317 -11.66 10.89 -18.11
N CYS A 318 -12.85 10.56 -18.57
CA CYS A 318 -13.10 9.36 -19.36
C CYS A 318 -12.36 9.37 -20.71
N GLU A 319 -12.32 10.53 -21.39
CA GLU A 319 -11.58 10.70 -22.62
C GLU A 319 -10.07 10.50 -22.40
N PHE A 320 -9.54 11.11 -21.34
CA PHE A 320 -8.13 10.93 -20.98
C PHE A 320 -7.78 9.45 -20.73
N LEU A 321 -8.59 8.71 -20.01
CA LEU A 321 -8.34 7.28 -19.73
C LEU A 321 -8.33 6.44 -21.02
N ARG A 322 -9.23 6.73 -21.99
CA ARG A 322 -9.24 6.08 -23.31
C ARG A 322 -7.98 6.38 -24.12
N GLU A 323 -7.50 7.63 -24.06
CA GLU A 323 -6.28 8.06 -24.76
C GLU A 323 -5.02 7.48 -24.12
N ALA A 324 -4.91 7.57 -22.81
CA ALA A 324 -3.72 7.16 -22.07
C ALA A 324 -3.57 5.64 -21.95
N LYS A 325 -4.68 4.88 -22.10
CA LYS A 325 -4.71 3.41 -22.00
C LYS A 325 -3.91 2.91 -20.81
N ILE A 326 -4.25 3.43 -19.62
CA ILE A 326 -3.58 3.05 -18.37
C ILE A 326 -3.99 1.61 -18.04
N GLU A 327 -3.04 0.70 -17.94
CA GLU A 327 -3.30 -0.74 -17.83
C GLU A 327 -3.97 -1.13 -16.51
N ARG A 328 -3.68 -0.41 -15.44
CA ARG A 328 -4.21 -0.69 -14.10
C ARG A 328 -4.78 0.58 -13.47
N ALA A 329 -6.02 0.55 -12.99
CA ALA A 329 -6.59 1.68 -12.27
C ALA A 329 -7.49 1.22 -11.12
N GLY A 330 -7.29 1.84 -9.95
CA GLY A 330 -8.28 1.81 -8.86
C GLY A 330 -9.15 3.06 -8.92
N VAL A 331 -10.47 2.89 -8.91
CA VAL A 331 -11.41 4.01 -8.96
C VAL A 331 -12.29 4.00 -7.71
N PHE A 332 -12.37 5.14 -7.05
CA PHE A 332 -13.08 5.30 -5.80
C PHE A 332 -14.09 6.44 -5.91
N PRO A 333 -15.31 6.30 -5.37
CA PRO A 333 -16.17 7.44 -5.19
C PRO A 333 -15.57 8.39 -4.14
N PHE A 334 -15.75 9.70 -4.32
CA PHE A 334 -15.29 10.67 -3.35
C PHE A 334 -15.99 10.47 -2.00
N SER A 335 -15.20 10.32 -0.95
CA SER A 335 -15.64 10.28 0.44
C SER A 335 -15.16 11.55 1.15
N PRO A 336 -16.07 12.38 1.69
CA PRO A 336 -15.71 13.63 2.37
C PRO A 336 -15.14 13.32 3.76
N GLU A 337 -13.83 13.13 3.86
CA GLU A 337 -13.16 12.77 5.10
C GLU A 337 -13.10 13.94 6.08
N GLU A 338 -13.59 13.72 7.29
CA GLU A 338 -13.63 14.70 8.36
C GLU A 338 -12.26 15.36 8.61
N GLY A 339 -12.24 16.67 8.86
CA GLY A 339 -11.03 17.44 9.08
C GLY A 339 -10.29 17.84 7.80
N THR A 340 -10.65 17.28 6.64
CA THR A 340 -10.06 17.66 5.35
C THR A 340 -10.68 18.94 4.78
N ARG A 341 -9.95 19.60 3.89
CA ARG A 341 -10.44 20.80 3.21
C ARG A 341 -11.56 20.47 2.23
N ALA A 342 -11.44 19.37 1.49
CA ALA A 342 -12.42 18.94 0.49
C ALA A 342 -13.78 18.56 1.10
N ALA A 343 -13.82 18.05 2.33
CA ALA A 343 -15.07 17.73 3.02
C ALA A 343 -15.99 18.95 3.27
N LYS A 344 -15.42 20.18 3.22
CA LYS A 344 -16.14 21.44 3.40
C LYS A 344 -16.54 22.08 2.07
N MET A 345 -16.16 21.50 0.95
CA MET A 345 -16.46 22.00 -0.39
C MET A 345 -17.75 21.39 -0.91
N GLU A 346 -18.44 22.13 -1.80
CA GLU A 346 -19.59 21.57 -2.52
C GLU A 346 -19.14 20.48 -3.48
N HIS A 347 -19.77 19.33 -3.43
CA HIS A 347 -19.50 18.15 -4.26
C HIS A 347 -20.82 17.47 -4.67
N VAL A 348 -20.74 16.59 -5.65
CA VAL A 348 -21.90 15.75 -6.04
C VAL A 348 -22.29 14.79 -4.91
N ASP A 349 -23.54 14.34 -4.92
CA ASP A 349 -24.00 13.32 -3.98
C ASP A 349 -23.23 11.99 -4.18
N PHE A 350 -23.24 11.17 -3.14
CA PHE A 350 -22.48 9.91 -3.14
C PHE A 350 -22.97 8.93 -4.21
N GLU A 351 -24.28 8.90 -4.50
CA GLU A 351 -24.85 8.02 -5.53
C GLU A 351 -24.33 8.41 -6.92
N THR A 352 -24.23 9.70 -7.22
CA THR A 352 -23.61 10.19 -8.47
C THR A 352 -22.14 9.85 -8.54
N ALA A 353 -21.38 10.05 -7.44
CA ALA A 353 -19.96 9.71 -7.38
C ALA A 353 -19.72 8.20 -7.59
N GLN A 354 -20.53 7.37 -6.95
CA GLN A 354 -20.47 5.91 -7.09
C GLN A 354 -20.77 5.47 -8.53
N ARG A 355 -21.86 5.98 -9.11
CA ARG A 355 -22.22 5.68 -10.51
C ARG A 355 -21.08 6.07 -11.48
N ARG A 356 -20.44 7.22 -11.27
CA ARG A 356 -19.31 7.65 -12.09
C ARG A 356 -18.09 6.73 -11.90
N ALA A 357 -17.82 6.31 -10.68
CA ALA A 357 -16.74 5.35 -10.40
C ALA A 357 -17.01 4.01 -11.11
N GLU A 358 -18.23 3.50 -11.09
CA GLU A 358 -18.65 2.29 -11.80
C GLU A 358 -18.48 2.40 -13.32
N LEU A 359 -18.84 3.54 -13.90
CA LEU A 359 -18.66 3.81 -15.34
C LEU A 359 -17.18 3.85 -15.73
N ILE A 360 -16.33 4.48 -14.91
CA ILE A 360 -14.87 4.47 -15.14
C ILE A 360 -14.32 3.07 -15.00
N MET A 361 -14.75 2.28 -14.00
CA MET A 361 -14.30 0.90 -13.84
C MET A 361 -14.72 0.02 -15.03
N GLN A 362 -15.89 0.24 -15.60
CA GLN A 362 -16.31 -0.46 -16.82
C GLN A 362 -15.38 -0.13 -18.00
N LEU A 363 -15.08 1.16 -18.22
CA LEU A 363 -14.10 1.59 -19.22
C LEU A 363 -12.72 0.97 -18.97
N GLN A 364 -12.31 0.94 -17.71
CA GLN A 364 -11.01 0.39 -17.32
C GLN A 364 -10.92 -1.12 -17.56
N SER A 365 -12.01 -1.85 -17.39
CA SER A 365 -12.06 -3.29 -17.68
C SER A 365 -11.77 -3.58 -19.15
N GLU A 366 -12.26 -2.74 -20.08
CA GLU A 366 -11.98 -2.88 -21.51
C GLU A 366 -10.47 -2.66 -21.82
N ILE A 367 -9.87 -1.66 -21.19
CA ILE A 367 -8.43 -1.36 -21.35
C ILE A 367 -7.57 -2.48 -20.76
N MET A 368 -7.93 -3.00 -19.60
CA MET A 368 -7.24 -4.10 -18.95
C MET A 368 -7.34 -5.38 -19.79
N GLU A 369 -8.51 -5.68 -20.35
CA GLU A 369 -8.70 -6.85 -21.22
C GLU A 369 -7.83 -6.74 -22.50
N GLU A 370 -7.78 -5.56 -23.15
CA GLU A 370 -6.90 -5.32 -24.29
C GLU A 370 -5.44 -5.57 -23.93
N PHE A 371 -5.00 -5.08 -22.75
CA PHE A 371 -3.65 -5.33 -22.24
C PHE A 371 -3.40 -6.82 -22.02
N CYS A 372 -4.26 -7.52 -21.28
CA CYS A 372 -4.10 -8.94 -20.99
C CYS A 372 -4.07 -9.80 -22.27
N ARG A 373 -4.95 -9.53 -23.23
CA ARG A 373 -4.94 -10.18 -24.55
C ARG A 373 -3.63 -9.96 -25.28
N SER A 374 -3.01 -8.79 -25.14
CA SER A 374 -1.72 -8.47 -25.76
C SER A 374 -0.54 -9.27 -25.21
N GLN A 375 -0.70 -9.92 -24.05
CA GLN A 375 0.33 -10.75 -23.44
C GLN A 375 0.34 -12.18 -23.98
N VAL A 376 -0.76 -12.64 -24.58
CA VAL A 376 -0.85 -14.00 -25.16
C VAL A 376 0.23 -14.19 -26.22
N GLY A 377 0.95 -15.30 -26.11
CA GLY A 377 2.08 -15.65 -26.99
C GLY A 377 3.45 -15.11 -26.52
N LYS A 378 3.49 -14.25 -25.49
CA LYS A 378 4.75 -13.78 -24.88
C LYS A 378 5.21 -14.73 -23.80
N THR A 379 6.50 -14.74 -23.52
CA THR A 379 7.08 -15.34 -22.32
C THR A 379 7.30 -14.24 -21.28
N LEU A 380 6.77 -14.45 -20.09
CA LEU A 380 6.89 -13.54 -18.96
C LEU A 380 7.65 -14.21 -17.82
N ARG A 381 8.51 -13.45 -17.14
CA ARG A 381 9.03 -13.86 -15.85
C ARG A 381 7.93 -13.74 -14.81
N VAL A 382 7.69 -14.80 -14.05
CA VAL A 382 6.64 -14.90 -13.02
C VAL A 382 7.25 -15.29 -11.69
N LEU A 383 7.04 -14.50 -10.66
CA LEU A 383 7.35 -14.87 -9.29
C LEU A 383 6.26 -15.83 -8.82
N CYS A 384 6.61 -17.11 -8.65
CA CYS A 384 5.70 -18.15 -8.18
C CYS A 384 5.39 -17.94 -6.71
N GLU A 385 4.11 -17.76 -6.37
CA GLU A 385 3.64 -17.48 -5.00
C GLU A 385 2.96 -18.68 -4.34
N GLY A 386 2.62 -19.70 -5.12
CA GLY A 386 2.02 -20.92 -4.56
C GLY A 386 1.40 -21.81 -5.61
N TYR A 387 0.64 -22.78 -5.12
CA TYR A 387 -0.13 -23.75 -5.91
C TYR A 387 -1.60 -23.69 -5.50
N ASP A 388 -2.47 -23.53 -6.49
CA ASP A 388 -3.92 -23.53 -6.29
C ASP A 388 -4.47 -24.95 -6.48
N GLU A 389 -4.98 -25.55 -5.43
CA GLU A 389 -5.51 -26.92 -5.41
C GLU A 389 -6.82 -27.06 -6.22
N GLU A 390 -7.60 -25.99 -6.37
CA GLU A 390 -8.86 -26.01 -7.13
C GLU A 390 -8.60 -25.94 -8.62
N GLN A 391 -7.72 -25.01 -9.03
CA GLN A 391 -7.30 -24.85 -10.42
C GLN A 391 -6.28 -25.95 -10.84
N LYS A 392 -5.60 -26.57 -9.88
CA LYS A 392 -4.48 -27.51 -10.07
C LYS A 392 -3.34 -26.91 -10.88
N MET A 393 -3.06 -25.64 -10.64
CA MET A 393 -2.02 -24.88 -11.32
C MET A 393 -1.18 -24.11 -10.29
N PHE A 394 0.07 -23.85 -10.63
CA PHE A 394 0.84 -22.84 -9.93
C PHE A 394 0.28 -21.45 -10.24
N PHE A 395 0.44 -20.52 -9.29
CA PHE A 395 0.09 -19.14 -9.50
C PHE A 395 1.21 -18.21 -9.03
N GLY A 396 1.22 -17.01 -9.58
CA GLY A 396 2.19 -16.00 -9.20
C GLY A 396 1.92 -14.67 -9.91
N ARG A 397 2.89 -13.77 -9.87
CA ARG A 397 2.79 -12.44 -10.45
C ARG A 397 3.90 -12.18 -11.47
N SER A 398 3.53 -11.49 -12.53
CA SER A 398 4.50 -10.93 -13.47
C SER A 398 4.99 -9.55 -13.02
N TYR A 399 5.89 -8.95 -13.79
CA TYR A 399 6.31 -7.56 -13.58
C TYR A 399 5.13 -6.57 -13.61
N ALA A 400 4.05 -6.92 -14.30
CA ALA A 400 2.88 -6.08 -14.55
C ALA A 400 1.83 -6.14 -13.43
N ASP A 401 2.09 -6.91 -12.37
CA ASP A 401 1.11 -7.20 -11.34
C ASP A 401 1.67 -6.92 -9.94
N SER A 402 0.98 -6.09 -9.18
CA SER A 402 1.27 -5.81 -7.78
C SER A 402 0.54 -6.80 -6.87
N PRO A 403 1.13 -7.27 -5.75
CA PRO A 403 0.45 -8.19 -4.86
C PRO A 403 -0.85 -7.60 -4.33
N ASP A 404 -1.85 -8.47 -4.19
CA ASP A 404 -3.16 -8.21 -3.59
C ASP A 404 -4.07 -7.19 -4.32
N ILE A 405 -3.58 -6.53 -5.37
CA ILE A 405 -4.31 -5.45 -6.04
C ILE A 405 -4.51 -5.68 -7.55
N ASP A 406 -3.61 -6.39 -8.21
CA ASP A 406 -3.66 -6.60 -9.66
C ASP A 406 -3.94 -8.08 -9.99
N GLY A 407 -3.70 -8.49 -11.23
CA GLY A 407 -3.98 -9.86 -11.68
C GLY A 407 -2.96 -10.89 -11.24
N LEU A 408 -3.26 -12.14 -11.57
CA LEU A 408 -2.40 -13.30 -11.36
C LEU A 408 -2.05 -13.96 -12.70
N VAL A 409 -0.98 -14.74 -12.68
CA VAL A 409 -0.59 -15.65 -13.75
C VAL A 409 -0.72 -17.06 -13.23
N PHE A 410 -1.63 -17.85 -13.80
CA PHE A 410 -1.74 -19.28 -13.54
C PHE A 410 -0.91 -20.05 -14.57
N PHE A 411 -0.20 -21.10 -14.16
CA PHE A 411 0.63 -21.83 -15.10
C PHE A 411 0.82 -23.29 -14.71
N ASP A 412 0.92 -24.15 -15.74
CA ASP A 412 1.37 -25.53 -15.60
C ASP A 412 2.89 -25.59 -15.63
N GLY A 413 3.48 -26.44 -14.81
CA GLY A 413 4.93 -26.59 -14.76
C GLY A 413 5.43 -27.32 -13.52
N ALA A 414 6.73 -27.24 -13.27
CA ALA A 414 7.35 -27.79 -12.08
C ALA A 414 7.31 -26.82 -10.91
N GLY A 415 6.93 -25.57 -11.14
CA GLY A 415 6.81 -24.45 -10.21
C GLY A 415 7.56 -24.60 -8.88
N CYS A 416 8.09 -23.53 -8.39
CA CYS A 416 8.69 -23.56 -7.05
C CYS A 416 8.36 -22.24 -6.36
N GLU A 417 7.56 -22.34 -5.31
CA GLU A 417 7.18 -21.18 -4.51
C GLU A 417 8.41 -20.36 -4.11
N GLY A 418 8.33 -19.06 -4.31
CA GLY A 418 9.42 -18.13 -4.09
C GLY A 418 10.45 -18.03 -5.22
N ASN A 419 10.32 -18.79 -6.31
CA ASN A 419 11.19 -18.65 -7.47
C ASN A 419 10.56 -17.83 -8.59
N ILE A 420 11.41 -17.19 -9.38
CA ILE A 420 11.00 -16.55 -10.63
C ILE A 420 11.23 -17.56 -11.77
N VAL A 421 10.17 -17.86 -12.49
CA VAL A 421 10.16 -18.82 -13.61
C VAL A 421 9.71 -18.11 -14.89
N ASP A 422 10.12 -18.65 -16.03
CA ASP A 422 9.68 -18.16 -17.32
C ASP A 422 8.40 -18.90 -17.73
N VAL A 423 7.31 -18.15 -17.99
CA VAL A 423 5.99 -18.69 -18.34
C VAL A 423 5.58 -18.16 -19.69
N LYS A 424 5.29 -19.04 -20.62
CA LYS A 424 4.70 -18.70 -21.92
C LYS A 424 3.20 -18.57 -21.79
N ILE A 425 2.68 -17.36 -21.97
CA ILE A 425 1.26 -17.08 -21.87
C ILE A 425 0.52 -17.66 -23.06
N THR A 426 -0.50 -18.49 -22.81
CA THR A 426 -1.28 -19.21 -23.83
C THR A 426 -2.73 -18.72 -23.92
N ALA A 427 -3.28 -18.21 -22.82
CA ALA A 427 -4.68 -17.76 -22.72
C ALA A 427 -4.86 -16.68 -21.64
N ILE A 428 -6.09 -16.17 -21.55
CA ILE A 428 -6.60 -15.36 -20.43
C ILE A 428 -7.90 -15.96 -19.92
N THR A 429 -8.20 -15.78 -18.62
CA THR A 429 -9.52 -16.11 -18.04
C THR A 429 -10.55 -15.01 -18.31
N ASP A 430 -11.81 -15.25 -17.95
CA ASP A 430 -12.88 -14.25 -18.04
C ASP A 430 -12.63 -13.06 -17.08
N GLU A 431 -11.90 -13.29 -15.96
CA GLU A 431 -11.47 -12.26 -15.03
C GLU A 431 -10.16 -11.57 -15.43
N CYS A 432 -9.66 -11.83 -16.66
CA CYS A 432 -8.41 -11.29 -17.20
C CYS A 432 -7.14 -11.75 -16.47
N PHE A 433 -7.14 -12.88 -15.77
CA PHE A 433 -5.91 -13.52 -15.32
C PHE A 433 -5.19 -14.18 -16.50
N LEU A 434 -3.87 -14.16 -16.47
CA LEU A 434 -3.06 -14.79 -17.51
C LEU A 434 -2.93 -16.29 -17.23
N VAL A 435 -2.95 -17.10 -18.28
CA VAL A 435 -2.75 -18.55 -18.17
C VAL A 435 -1.62 -18.95 -19.10
N GLY A 436 -0.73 -19.84 -18.63
CA GLY A 436 0.45 -20.24 -19.41
C GLY A 436 1.07 -21.58 -19.02
N GLU A 437 2.24 -21.81 -19.55
CA GLU A 437 3.06 -22.99 -19.32
C GLU A 437 4.50 -22.54 -19.04
N GLU A 438 5.13 -23.15 -18.01
CA GLU A 438 6.55 -22.95 -17.71
C GLU A 438 7.41 -23.46 -18.86
N VAL A 439 8.46 -22.73 -19.28
CA VAL A 439 9.30 -23.04 -20.44
C VAL A 439 10.79 -23.09 -20.10
#